data_8d29d955cdfee2751a593c60114f60f5
#
_entry.id   8d29d955cdfee2751a593c60114f60f5
#
_cell.length_a   1.000
_cell.length_b   1.000
_cell.length_c   1.000
_cell.angle_alpha   90.00
_cell.angle_beta   90.00
_cell.angle_gamma   90.00
#
_symmetry.space_group_name_H-M   'P 1'
#
loop_
_entity.id
_entity.type
_entity.pdbx_description
1 polymer ?
#
loop_
_entity_poly.entity_id
_entity_poly.type
_entity_poly.pdbx_seq_one_letter_code
_entity_poly.pdbx_strand_id
1 'polypeptide(L)'
;MDLQELVARGRILFAGAPKRVRVFELVNGKRAAREIARVSGRGFAATLADLQKMRDMGLLIYRKDGAQNIVRKTDSVVYDKEPSIKHLPLSYFKDPTKLPQPEKKKKSNRLPISKTVRIPNETEILDICRHGEDQLYEYKSAGTDAAKISREICAFANTRAGGILLYGVDDDGTIGNADMKRAVFDQKIQNSVRNTISPALTIKIVEKDVVGHKIYLVVVPPWNTRQVYQYDGRVLLRHGTNVFFAKPEEVKQLHAGKAVV
;
A
#
# COMPACT_ATOMS: atom_id res chain seq x y z
N MET A 1 3.57 -22.05 -2.23
CA MET A 1 3.76 -21.97 -3.71
C MET A 1 4.65 -20.76 -3.96
N ASP A 2 5.63 -20.90 -4.85
CA ASP A 2 6.54 -19.80 -5.15
C ASP A 2 5.81 -18.73 -6.00
N LEU A 3 6.17 -17.45 -5.79
CA LEU A 3 5.58 -16.32 -6.50
C LEU A 3 5.78 -16.42 -8.02
N GLN A 4 6.95 -16.87 -8.45
CA GLN A 4 7.25 -17.06 -9.88
C GLN A 4 6.35 -18.12 -10.52
N GLU A 5 6.09 -19.21 -9.80
CA GLU A 5 5.19 -20.26 -10.25
C GLU A 5 3.75 -19.74 -10.37
N LEU A 6 3.26 -18.96 -9.40
CA LEU A 6 1.93 -18.36 -9.47
C LEU A 6 1.78 -17.40 -10.65
N VAL A 7 2.79 -16.56 -10.89
CA VAL A 7 2.79 -15.65 -12.04
C VAL A 7 2.81 -16.43 -13.35
N ALA A 8 3.62 -17.50 -13.47
CA ALA A 8 3.65 -18.34 -14.66
C ALA A 8 2.30 -19.02 -14.93
N ARG A 9 1.65 -19.56 -13.90
CA ARG A 9 0.30 -20.14 -13.99
C ARG A 9 -0.74 -19.10 -14.43
N GLY A 10 -0.66 -17.90 -13.87
CA GLY A 10 -1.55 -16.79 -14.27
C GLY A 10 -1.36 -16.41 -15.74
N ARG A 11 -0.14 -16.34 -16.24
CA ARG A 11 0.15 -16.08 -17.66
C ARG A 11 -0.47 -17.11 -18.58
N ILE A 12 -0.29 -18.40 -18.28
CA ILE A 12 -0.93 -19.47 -19.05
C ILE A 12 -2.46 -19.32 -19.03
N LEU A 13 -3.02 -19.03 -17.87
CA LEU A 13 -4.47 -18.94 -17.69
C LEU A 13 -5.09 -17.73 -18.37
N PHE A 14 -4.36 -16.62 -18.48
CA PHE A 14 -4.83 -15.36 -19.05
C PHE A 14 -4.48 -15.21 -20.54
N ALA A 15 -3.59 -16.04 -21.08
CA ALA A 15 -3.24 -16.02 -22.50
C ALA A 15 -4.50 -16.16 -23.38
N GLY A 16 -4.75 -15.19 -24.25
CA GLY A 16 -5.92 -15.20 -25.15
C GLY A 16 -7.29 -15.10 -24.46
N ALA A 17 -7.35 -14.83 -23.15
CA ALA A 17 -8.59 -14.84 -22.38
C ALA A 17 -8.92 -13.47 -21.71
N PRO A 18 -9.15 -12.38 -22.49
CA PRO A 18 -9.37 -11.04 -21.94
C PRO A 18 -10.57 -10.95 -20.98
N LYS A 19 -11.63 -11.72 -21.23
CA LYS A 19 -12.80 -11.78 -20.35
C LYS A 19 -12.46 -12.39 -18.98
N ARG A 20 -11.56 -13.38 -18.92
CA ARG A 20 -11.07 -13.97 -17.66
C ARG A 20 -10.18 -13.01 -16.89
N VAL A 21 -9.33 -12.27 -17.60
CA VAL A 21 -8.53 -11.19 -17.03
C VAL A 21 -9.43 -10.18 -16.31
N ARG A 22 -10.52 -9.76 -16.98
CA ARG A 22 -11.49 -8.81 -16.38
C ARG A 22 -12.15 -9.37 -15.12
N VAL A 23 -12.48 -10.65 -15.11
CA VAL A 23 -13.01 -11.33 -13.90
C VAL A 23 -11.97 -11.28 -12.77
N PHE A 24 -10.69 -11.57 -13.06
CA PHE A 24 -9.60 -11.52 -12.07
C PHE A 24 -9.38 -10.11 -11.51
N GLU A 25 -9.44 -9.07 -12.34
CA GLU A 25 -9.35 -7.67 -11.90
C GLU A 25 -10.43 -7.31 -10.86
N LEU A 26 -11.63 -7.84 -11.03
CA LEU A 26 -12.78 -7.54 -10.17
C LEU A 26 -12.76 -8.29 -8.83
N VAL A 27 -11.88 -9.29 -8.68
CA VAL A 27 -11.72 -10.01 -7.40
C VAL A 27 -10.93 -9.12 -6.43
N ASN A 28 -11.56 -8.78 -5.31
CA ASN A 28 -11.00 -7.87 -4.30
C ASN A 28 -11.31 -8.29 -2.84
N GLY A 29 -11.71 -9.53 -2.62
CA GLY A 29 -12.08 -10.01 -1.28
C GLY A 29 -13.39 -9.45 -0.71
N LYS A 30 -14.08 -8.58 -1.46
CA LYS A 30 -15.34 -7.93 -1.01
C LYS A 30 -16.53 -8.32 -1.88
N ARG A 31 -16.33 -8.51 -3.18
CA ARG A 31 -17.38 -8.85 -4.16
C ARG A 31 -17.65 -10.35 -4.18
N ALA A 32 -18.93 -10.70 -4.16
CA ALA A 32 -19.35 -12.07 -4.40
C ALA A 32 -19.33 -12.44 -5.89
N ALA A 33 -19.27 -13.71 -6.22
CA ALA A 33 -19.20 -14.20 -7.60
C ALA A 33 -20.35 -13.68 -8.50
N ARG A 34 -21.57 -13.54 -7.96
CA ARG A 34 -22.71 -12.94 -8.69
C ARG A 34 -22.47 -11.46 -9.02
N GLU A 35 -21.90 -10.72 -8.09
CA GLU A 35 -21.59 -9.31 -8.30
C GLU A 35 -20.49 -9.13 -9.35
N ILE A 36 -19.44 -9.98 -9.29
CA ILE A 36 -18.38 -9.98 -10.31
C ILE A 36 -18.96 -10.29 -11.69
N ALA A 37 -19.86 -11.26 -11.81
CA ALA A 37 -20.53 -11.58 -13.06
C ALA A 37 -21.28 -10.37 -13.62
N ARG A 38 -22.08 -9.71 -12.79
CA ARG A 38 -22.83 -8.50 -13.18
C ARG A 38 -21.91 -7.37 -13.65
N VAL A 39 -20.87 -7.05 -12.88
CA VAL A 39 -19.96 -5.94 -13.19
C VAL A 39 -19.08 -6.24 -14.41
N SER A 40 -18.71 -7.51 -14.62
CA SER A 40 -17.91 -7.92 -15.78
C SER A 40 -18.74 -8.01 -17.08
N GLY A 41 -20.06 -7.95 -17.01
CA GLY A 41 -20.96 -8.19 -18.16
C GLY A 41 -20.92 -9.64 -18.66
N ARG A 42 -20.54 -10.60 -17.80
CA ARG A 42 -20.38 -12.02 -18.16
C ARG A 42 -21.43 -12.87 -17.45
N GLY A 43 -21.92 -13.91 -18.13
CA GLY A 43 -22.88 -14.84 -17.52
C GLY A 43 -22.33 -15.48 -16.22
N PHE A 44 -23.20 -15.69 -15.24
CA PHE A 44 -22.80 -16.17 -13.91
C PHE A 44 -22.08 -17.52 -13.96
N ALA A 45 -22.59 -18.50 -14.72
CA ALA A 45 -21.96 -19.81 -14.86
C ALA A 45 -20.53 -19.73 -15.42
N ALA A 46 -20.34 -18.91 -16.47
CA ALA A 46 -19.02 -18.69 -17.06
C ALA A 46 -18.06 -17.96 -16.12
N THR A 47 -18.56 -16.99 -15.33
CA THR A 47 -17.78 -16.29 -14.33
C THR A 47 -17.37 -17.23 -13.19
N LEU A 48 -18.30 -18.08 -12.72
CA LEU A 48 -18.01 -19.06 -11.68
C LEU A 48 -16.97 -20.08 -12.14
N ALA A 49 -17.07 -20.58 -13.39
CA ALA A 49 -16.08 -21.49 -13.97
C ALA A 49 -14.69 -20.83 -14.04
N ASP A 50 -14.61 -19.55 -14.43
CA ASP A 50 -13.34 -18.82 -14.44
C ASP A 50 -12.77 -18.64 -13.03
N LEU A 51 -13.58 -18.29 -12.04
CA LEU A 51 -13.16 -18.15 -10.63
C LEU A 51 -12.67 -19.48 -10.05
N GLN A 52 -13.37 -20.58 -10.34
CA GLN A 52 -12.95 -21.93 -9.92
C GLN A 52 -11.61 -22.30 -10.55
N LYS A 53 -11.47 -22.11 -11.87
CA LYS A 53 -10.23 -22.39 -12.59
C LYS A 53 -9.05 -21.57 -12.05
N MET A 54 -9.25 -20.29 -11.75
CA MET A 54 -8.23 -19.46 -11.11
C MET A 54 -7.87 -19.94 -9.72
N ARG A 55 -8.84 -20.41 -8.93
CA ARG A 55 -8.58 -21.01 -7.61
C ARG A 55 -7.80 -22.31 -7.73
N ASP A 56 -8.17 -23.20 -8.66
CA ASP A 56 -7.51 -24.49 -8.85
C ASP A 56 -6.05 -24.31 -9.33
N MET A 57 -5.77 -23.20 -10.03
CA MET A 57 -4.42 -22.76 -10.38
C MET A 57 -3.67 -22.06 -9.23
N GLY A 58 -4.31 -21.88 -8.08
CA GLY A 58 -3.73 -21.24 -6.89
C GLY A 58 -3.73 -19.71 -6.89
N LEU A 59 -4.34 -19.06 -7.91
CA LEU A 59 -4.37 -17.60 -8.02
C LEU A 59 -5.42 -16.97 -7.11
N LEU A 60 -6.47 -17.71 -6.75
CA LEU A 60 -7.53 -17.26 -5.87
C LEU A 60 -7.70 -18.20 -4.69
N ILE A 61 -8.18 -17.64 -3.59
CA ILE A 61 -8.60 -18.36 -2.40
C ILE A 61 -10.05 -17.99 -2.05
N TYR A 62 -10.72 -18.79 -1.24
CA TYR A 62 -11.97 -18.37 -0.62
C TYR A 62 -11.69 -17.35 0.47
N ARG A 63 -12.43 -16.24 0.47
CA ARG A 63 -12.40 -15.32 1.60
C ARG A 63 -12.97 -15.99 2.83
N LYS A 64 -12.22 -15.96 3.92
CA LYS A 64 -12.64 -16.48 5.23
C LYS A 64 -12.89 -15.33 6.20
N ASP A 65 -13.83 -15.51 7.11
CA ASP A 65 -14.08 -14.61 8.23
C ASP A 65 -13.13 -14.89 9.41
N GLY A 66 -13.28 -14.17 10.51
CA GLY A 66 -12.46 -14.35 11.71
C GLY A 66 -12.63 -15.75 12.37
N ALA A 67 -13.73 -16.46 12.09
CA ALA A 67 -14.01 -17.82 12.54
C ALA A 67 -13.58 -18.89 11.52
N GLN A 68 -12.84 -18.52 10.48
CA GLN A 68 -12.38 -19.39 9.40
C GLN A 68 -13.48 -19.93 8.46
N ASN A 69 -14.72 -19.43 8.54
CA ASN A 69 -15.80 -19.82 7.64
C ASN A 69 -15.68 -19.10 6.29
N ILE A 70 -16.10 -19.77 5.22
CA ILE A 70 -16.12 -19.18 3.88
C ILE A 70 -17.19 -18.08 3.82
N VAL A 71 -16.77 -16.85 3.50
CA VAL A 71 -17.68 -15.71 3.37
C VAL A 71 -18.57 -15.88 2.14
N ARG A 72 -19.88 -15.73 2.34
CA ARG A 72 -20.90 -15.75 1.28
C ARG A 72 -21.71 -14.46 1.32
N LYS A 73 -22.08 -13.96 0.16
CA LYS A 73 -23.00 -12.83 -0.01
C LYS A 73 -23.98 -13.17 -1.12
N THR A 74 -25.28 -12.95 -0.87
CA THR A 74 -26.34 -13.22 -1.86
C THR A 74 -26.20 -14.62 -2.48
N ASP A 75 -26.09 -15.64 -1.63
CA ASP A 75 -25.94 -17.07 -1.97
C ASP A 75 -24.72 -17.41 -2.87
N SER A 76 -23.75 -16.52 -2.96
CA SER A 76 -22.54 -16.79 -3.70
C SER A 76 -21.26 -16.51 -2.88
N VAL A 77 -20.21 -17.27 -3.18
CA VAL A 77 -18.95 -17.23 -2.46
C VAL A 77 -18.18 -15.95 -2.82
N VAL A 78 -17.50 -15.37 -1.81
CA VAL A 78 -16.53 -14.30 -1.99
C VAL A 78 -15.14 -14.92 -2.20
N TYR A 79 -14.49 -14.54 -3.30
CA TYR A 79 -13.11 -14.91 -3.60
C TYR A 79 -12.18 -13.75 -3.28
N ASP A 80 -10.96 -14.09 -2.87
CA ASP A 80 -9.86 -13.13 -2.74
C ASP A 80 -8.67 -13.64 -3.57
N LYS A 81 -7.76 -12.74 -3.92
CA LYS A 81 -6.51 -13.12 -4.55
C LYS A 81 -5.60 -13.80 -3.53
N GLU A 82 -4.79 -14.75 -4.00
CA GLU A 82 -3.77 -15.35 -3.15
C GLU A 82 -2.83 -14.24 -2.62
N PRO A 83 -2.47 -14.23 -1.31
CA PRO A 83 -1.74 -13.13 -0.69
C PRO A 83 -0.46 -12.70 -1.41
N SER A 84 0.33 -13.65 -1.92
CA SER A 84 1.60 -13.34 -2.61
C SER A 84 1.43 -12.59 -3.94
N ILE A 85 0.25 -12.70 -4.57
CA ILE A 85 -0.04 -12.02 -5.85
C ILE A 85 -1.08 -10.91 -5.73
N LYS A 86 -1.65 -10.72 -4.55
CA LYS A 86 -2.73 -9.75 -4.32
C LYS A 86 -2.32 -8.34 -4.71
N HIS A 87 -1.06 -8.00 -4.46
CA HIS A 87 -0.48 -6.68 -4.69
C HIS A 87 0.19 -6.54 -6.06
N LEU A 88 0.25 -7.63 -6.85
CA LEU A 88 0.87 -7.58 -8.16
C LEU A 88 -0.06 -6.92 -9.18
N PRO A 89 0.41 -5.89 -9.88
CA PRO A 89 -0.28 -5.35 -11.05
C PRO A 89 -0.49 -6.42 -12.13
N LEU A 90 -1.57 -6.27 -12.87
CA LEU A 90 -1.95 -7.23 -13.91
C LEU A 90 -0.89 -7.37 -15.02
N SER A 91 -0.04 -6.38 -15.20
CA SER A 91 1.07 -6.40 -16.16
C SER A 91 2.06 -7.55 -15.90
N TYR A 92 2.24 -8.01 -14.66
CA TYR A 92 3.07 -9.19 -14.37
C TYR A 92 2.55 -10.46 -15.02
N PHE A 93 1.24 -10.55 -15.18
CA PHE A 93 0.60 -11.68 -15.84
C PHE A 93 0.51 -11.55 -17.37
N LYS A 94 0.80 -10.35 -17.92
CA LYS A 94 0.74 -10.08 -19.36
C LYS A 94 2.11 -10.02 -20.01
N ASP A 95 3.13 -9.59 -19.27
CA ASP A 95 4.49 -9.36 -19.80
C ASP A 95 5.47 -10.42 -19.25
N PRO A 96 5.96 -11.32 -20.10
CA PRO A 96 6.91 -12.37 -19.67
C PRO A 96 8.27 -11.82 -19.22
N THR A 97 8.63 -10.60 -19.58
CA THR A 97 9.90 -9.99 -19.16
C THR A 97 9.86 -9.44 -17.73
N LYS A 98 8.66 -9.25 -17.17
CA LYS A 98 8.42 -8.72 -15.83
C LYS A 98 8.32 -9.84 -14.79
N LEU A 99 9.38 -10.60 -14.57
CA LEU A 99 9.43 -11.55 -13.47
C LEU A 99 10.00 -10.90 -12.21
N PRO A 100 9.33 -11.05 -11.05
CA PRO A 100 9.99 -10.75 -9.79
C PRO A 100 11.20 -11.66 -9.67
N GLN A 101 12.39 -11.09 -9.62
CA GLN A 101 13.58 -11.90 -9.39
C GLN A 101 13.53 -12.45 -7.95
N PRO A 102 13.89 -13.74 -7.71
CA PRO A 102 13.98 -14.24 -6.36
C PRO A 102 15.08 -13.45 -5.64
N GLU A 103 14.68 -12.67 -4.65
CA GLU A 103 15.66 -11.98 -3.82
C GLU A 103 16.52 -13.01 -3.11
N LYS A 104 17.84 -12.94 -3.34
CA LYS A 104 18.82 -13.50 -2.41
C LYS A 104 18.51 -12.91 -1.04
N LYS A 105 18.08 -13.75 -0.08
CA LYS A 105 17.85 -13.35 1.32
C LYS A 105 19.06 -12.57 1.83
N LYS A 106 19.04 -11.26 1.68
CA LYS A 106 19.97 -10.39 2.38
C LYS A 106 19.60 -10.50 3.86
N LYS A 107 20.53 -11.01 4.67
CA LYS A 107 20.46 -10.95 6.12
C LYS A 107 19.97 -9.56 6.50
N SER A 108 18.98 -9.47 7.38
CA SER A 108 18.49 -8.22 7.93
C SER A 108 19.62 -7.48 8.60
N ASN A 109 20.33 -6.65 7.84
CA ASN A 109 21.20 -5.65 8.44
C ASN A 109 20.27 -4.61 9.04
N ARG A 110 20.24 -4.55 10.38
CA ARG A 110 19.73 -3.36 11.07
C ARG A 110 20.39 -2.16 10.41
N LEU A 111 19.60 -1.36 9.69
CA LEU A 111 20.09 -0.18 9.01
C LEU A 111 20.76 0.72 10.03
N PRO A 112 21.99 1.21 9.77
CA PRO A 112 22.58 2.25 10.61
C PRO A 112 21.59 3.43 10.60
N ILE A 113 21.47 4.11 11.75
CA ILE A 113 20.62 5.30 11.93
C ILE A 113 21.13 6.35 10.93
N SER A 114 20.60 6.32 9.72
CA SER A 114 20.89 7.30 8.70
C SER A 114 20.12 8.58 9.06
N LYS A 115 20.78 9.75 8.92
CA LYS A 115 20.12 11.04 9.07
C LYS A 115 19.08 11.31 7.96
N THR A 116 18.89 10.39 7.04
CA THR A 116 17.98 10.49 5.90
C THR A 116 17.23 9.20 5.70
N VAL A 117 15.94 9.29 5.42
CA VAL A 117 15.10 8.14 5.05
C VAL A 117 15.55 7.64 3.67
N ARG A 118 15.86 6.35 3.57
CA ARG A 118 16.23 5.73 2.30
C ARG A 118 14.98 5.53 1.43
N ILE A 119 15.04 5.99 0.20
CA ILE A 119 13.98 5.82 -0.78
C ILE A 119 14.04 4.39 -1.34
N PRO A 120 12.96 3.59 -1.21
CA PRO A 120 12.93 2.21 -1.71
C PRO A 120 12.95 2.17 -3.26
N ASN A 121 13.54 1.12 -3.79
CA ASN A 121 13.44 0.79 -5.22
C ASN A 121 12.11 0.06 -5.52
N GLU A 122 11.84 -0.27 -6.80
CA GLU A 122 10.60 -0.90 -7.22
C GLU A 122 10.34 -2.24 -6.52
N THR A 123 11.35 -3.10 -6.43
CA THR A 123 11.23 -4.43 -5.78
C THR A 123 10.93 -4.28 -4.28
N GLU A 124 11.59 -3.33 -3.63
CA GLU A 124 11.36 -3.03 -2.21
C GLU A 124 9.95 -2.46 -1.97
N ILE A 125 9.43 -1.63 -2.90
CA ILE A 125 8.05 -1.13 -2.81
C ILE A 125 7.06 -2.30 -2.92
N LEU A 126 7.27 -3.22 -3.85
CA LEU A 126 6.43 -4.42 -3.97
C LEU A 126 6.45 -5.27 -2.70
N ASP A 127 7.62 -5.37 -2.07
CA ASP A 127 7.78 -6.12 -0.83
C ASP A 127 7.10 -5.40 0.35
N ILE A 128 7.24 -4.08 0.45
CA ILE A 128 6.50 -3.23 1.40
C ILE A 128 5.00 -3.44 1.24
N CYS A 129 4.47 -3.33 0.02
CA CYS A 129 3.04 -3.54 -0.27
C CYS A 129 2.54 -4.94 0.09
N ARG A 130 3.41 -5.95 0.07
CA ARG A 130 3.09 -7.33 0.48
C ARG A 130 3.01 -7.48 2.00
N HIS A 131 3.90 -6.82 2.75
CA HIS A 131 3.96 -6.92 4.20
C HIS A 131 2.92 -6.05 4.92
N GLY A 132 2.40 -5.03 4.25
CA GLY A 132 1.46 -4.09 4.81
C GLY A 132 2.12 -2.87 5.43
N GLU A 133 1.28 -1.95 5.94
CA GLU A 133 1.73 -0.78 6.68
C GLU A 133 2.45 -1.16 7.97
N ASP A 134 3.39 -0.32 8.39
CA ASP A 134 4.13 -0.48 9.64
C ASP A 134 4.53 0.87 10.25
N GLN A 135 5.50 0.88 11.13
CA GLN A 135 6.04 2.09 11.76
C GLN A 135 6.68 3.06 10.75
N LEU A 136 7.15 2.58 9.58
CA LEU A 136 7.91 3.34 8.59
C LEU A 136 7.12 3.66 7.32
N TYR A 137 6.08 2.87 7.04
CA TYR A 137 5.33 2.93 5.80
C TYR A 137 3.84 3.10 6.02
N GLU A 138 3.25 4.02 5.27
CA GLU A 138 1.81 4.32 5.26
C GLU A 138 1.29 4.30 3.83
N TYR A 139 0.09 3.79 3.61
CA TYR A 139 -0.56 3.76 2.30
C TYR A 139 -1.70 4.79 2.24
N LYS A 140 -1.82 5.42 1.10
CA LYS A 140 -2.94 6.31 0.81
C LYS A 140 -3.42 6.09 -0.62
N SER A 141 -4.65 5.67 -0.75
CA SER A 141 -5.32 5.56 -2.05
C SER A 141 -5.31 6.90 -2.78
N ALA A 142 -5.31 6.85 -4.09
CA ALA A 142 -5.51 8.03 -4.92
C ALA A 142 -6.83 8.74 -4.54
N GLY A 143 -6.82 10.08 -4.58
CA GLY A 143 -7.95 10.90 -4.14
C GLY A 143 -8.01 11.17 -2.63
N THR A 144 -7.12 10.61 -1.82
CA THR A 144 -7.05 10.93 -0.39
C THR A 144 -6.84 12.43 -0.16
N ASP A 145 -7.57 12.97 0.80
CA ASP A 145 -7.48 14.39 1.16
C ASP A 145 -6.08 14.75 1.68
N ALA A 146 -5.56 15.92 1.25
CA ALA A 146 -4.27 16.43 1.66
C ALA A 146 -4.15 16.65 3.18
N ALA A 147 -5.25 16.99 3.85
CA ALA A 147 -5.25 17.17 5.31
C ALA A 147 -4.99 15.84 6.04
N LYS A 148 -5.59 14.73 5.56
CA LYS A 148 -5.31 13.38 6.09
C LYS A 148 -3.84 12.99 5.87
N ILE A 149 -3.29 13.28 4.69
CA ILE A 149 -1.89 13.04 4.37
C ILE A 149 -0.98 13.88 5.29
N SER A 150 -1.28 15.16 5.48
CA SER A 150 -0.49 16.05 6.36
C SER A 150 -0.50 15.60 7.82
N ARG A 151 -1.60 15.01 8.28
CA ARG A 151 -1.69 14.44 9.63
C ARG A 151 -0.70 13.30 9.82
N GLU A 152 -0.61 12.38 8.85
CA GLU A 152 0.39 11.27 8.87
C GLU A 152 1.82 11.81 8.78
N ILE A 153 2.05 12.81 7.92
CA ILE A 153 3.35 13.48 7.78
C ILE A 153 3.81 14.07 9.11
N CYS A 154 2.92 14.75 9.83
CA CYS A 154 3.23 15.32 11.14
C CYS A 154 3.63 14.23 12.16
N ALA A 155 2.89 13.13 12.19
CA ALA A 155 3.18 12.02 13.08
C ALA A 155 4.54 11.38 12.77
N PHE A 156 4.87 11.13 11.49
CA PHE A 156 6.19 10.65 11.08
C PHE A 156 7.33 11.60 11.48
N ALA A 157 7.11 12.92 11.34
CA ALA A 157 8.13 13.93 11.65
C ALA A 157 8.53 13.96 13.15
N ASN A 158 7.69 13.41 14.02
CA ASN A 158 7.97 13.24 15.45
C ASN A 158 8.52 11.85 15.80
N THR A 159 8.76 10.98 14.83
CA THR A 159 9.36 9.66 15.07
C THR A 159 10.86 9.67 14.81
N ARG A 160 11.60 8.84 15.55
CA ARG A 160 13.06 8.73 15.43
C ARG A 160 13.53 8.36 14.02
N ALA A 161 12.73 7.62 13.28
CA ALA A 161 13.08 7.10 11.97
C ALA A 161 12.55 7.94 10.80
N GLY A 162 11.56 8.83 11.05
CA GLY A 162 10.77 9.43 9.98
C GLY A 162 9.87 8.38 9.33
N GLY A 163 9.54 8.56 8.05
CA GLY A 163 8.75 7.57 7.34
C GLY A 163 8.52 7.89 5.86
N ILE A 164 7.83 7.00 5.19
CA ILE A 164 7.43 7.14 3.79
C ILE A 164 5.94 6.84 3.67
N LEU A 165 5.21 7.78 3.08
CA LEU A 165 3.82 7.57 2.69
C LEU A 165 3.78 7.25 1.19
N LEU A 166 3.11 6.15 0.83
CA LEU A 166 2.92 5.70 -0.55
C LEU A 166 1.54 6.13 -1.03
N TYR A 167 1.47 7.15 -1.88
CA TYR A 167 0.22 7.62 -2.48
C TYR A 167 -0.04 6.92 -3.81
N GLY A 168 -1.24 6.40 -3.97
CA GLY A 168 -1.64 5.52 -5.07
C GLY A 168 -1.57 4.05 -4.70
N VAL A 169 -1.46 3.75 -3.40
CA VAL A 169 -1.53 2.39 -2.84
C VAL A 169 -2.74 2.31 -1.90
N ASP A 170 -3.57 1.30 -2.06
CA ASP A 170 -4.74 1.07 -1.21
C ASP A 170 -4.35 0.40 0.12
N ASP A 171 -5.20 0.51 1.15
CA ASP A 171 -4.95 -0.01 2.51
C ASP A 171 -4.64 -1.52 2.54
N ASP A 172 -5.03 -2.25 1.51
CA ASP A 172 -4.71 -3.67 1.36
C ASP A 172 -3.39 -3.93 0.61
N GLY A 173 -2.62 -2.87 0.33
CA GLY A 173 -1.36 -2.92 -0.40
C GLY A 173 -1.52 -3.05 -1.92
N THR A 174 -2.74 -3.00 -2.46
CA THR A 174 -2.96 -3.00 -3.91
C THR A 174 -2.39 -1.72 -4.53
N ILE A 175 -1.49 -1.87 -5.51
CA ILE A 175 -0.90 -0.74 -6.20
C ILE A 175 -1.84 -0.26 -7.29
N GLY A 176 -2.34 0.96 -7.13
CA GLY A 176 -3.13 1.70 -8.10
C GLY A 176 -2.28 2.68 -8.91
N ASN A 177 -2.90 3.76 -9.34
CA ASN A 177 -2.20 4.90 -9.94
C ASN A 177 -2.50 6.17 -9.16
N ALA A 178 -1.53 7.06 -9.05
CA ALA A 178 -1.80 8.42 -8.65
C ALA A 178 -2.78 9.06 -9.66
N ASP A 179 -3.79 9.74 -9.13
CA ASP A 179 -4.91 10.31 -9.89
C ASP A 179 -4.61 11.68 -10.51
N MET A 180 -3.45 12.25 -10.22
CA MET A 180 -3.04 13.58 -10.68
C MET A 180 -1.57 13.61 -11.08
N LYS A 181 -1.16 14.67 -11.80
CA LYS A 181 0.25 14.90 -12.14
C LYS A 181 1.06 15.21 -10.89
N ARG A 182 2.32 14.76 -10.86
CA ARG A 182 3.24 14.97 -9.72
C ARG A 182 3.32 16.43 -9.27
N ALA A 183 3.44 17.38 -10.19
CA ALA A 183 3.55 18.80 -9.84
C ALA A 183 2.31 19.31 -9.10
N VAL A 184 1.10 18.84 -9.49
CA VAL A 184 -0.17 19.20 -8.83
C VAL A 184 -0.23 18.57 -7.44
N PHE A 185 0.14 17.30 -7.33
CA PHE A 185 0.21 16.60 -6.05
C PHE A 185 1.21 17.27 -5.11
N ASP A 186 2.43 17.54 -5.59
CA ASP A 186 3.49 18.21 -4.81
C ASP A 186 3.00 19.56 -4.26
N GLN A 187 2.44 20.40 -5.12
CA GLN A 187 1.90 21.70 -4.70
C GLN A 187 0.78 21.55 -3.65
N LYS A 188 -0.15 20.60 -3.87
CA LYS A 188 -1.27 20.34 -2.96
C LYS A 188 -0.77 19.91 -1.58
N ILE A 189 0.19 18.98 -1.52
CA ILE A 189 0.72 18.47 -0.26
C ILE A 189 1.60 19.51 0.44
N GLN A 190 2.49 20.21 -0.27
CA GLN A 190 3.33 21.26 0.31
C GLN A 190 2.48 22.38 0.91
N ASN A 191 1.44 22.81 0.21
CA ASN A 191 0.50 23.81 0.74
C ASN A 191 -0.21 23.31 2.00
N SER A 192 -0.70 22.08 2.01
CA SER A 192 -1.36 21.50 3.18
C SER A 192 -0.41 21.42 4.37
N VAL A 193 0.79 20.88 4.18
CA VAL A 193 1.84 20.78 5.21
C VAL A 193 2.17 22.16 5.77
N ARG A 194 2.40 23.14 4.90
CA ARG A 194 2.72 24.51 5.33
C ARG A 194 1.63 25.16 6.17
N ASN A 195 0.37 24.88 5.86
CA ASN A 195 -0.76 25.50 6.53
C ASN A 195 -1.17 24.79 7.83
N THR A 196 -0.87 23.49 7.98
CA THR A 196 -1.36 22.69 9.11
C THR A 196 -0.25 22.23 10.05
N ILE A 197 1.02 22.24 9.62
CA ILE A 197 2.15 21.75 10.43
C ILE A 197 3.04 22.92 10.88
N SER A 198 3.28 22.98 12.17
CA SER A 198 4.18 23.95 12.81
C SER A 198 5.16 23.22 13.75
N PRO A 199 6.44 23.62 13.78
CA PRO A 199 7.12 24.53 12.87
C PRO A 199 7.21 24.00 11.43
N ALA A 200 7.69 24.82 10.50
CA ALA A 200 7.78 24.47 9.10
C ALA A 200 8.58 23.15 8.89
N LEU A 201 7.98 22.22 8.16
CA LEU A 201 8.55 20.91 7.86
C LEU A 201 8.89 20.80 6.36
N THR A 202 10.09 20.34 6.06
CA THR A 202 10.49 20.04 4.69
C THR A 202 10.31 18.57 4.40
N ILE A 203 9.53 18.25 3.40
CA ILE A 203 9.30 16.90 2.89
C ILE A 203 9.83 16.76 1.47
N LYS A 204 10.08 15.54 1.02
CA LYS A 204 10.47 15.25 -0.36
C LYS A 204 9.43 14.36 -1.02
N ILE A 205 8.99 14.72 -2.23
CA ILE A 205 8.06 13.90 -3.02
C ILE A 205 8.81 13.30 -4.21
N VAL A 206 8.71 11.99 -4.35
CA VAL A 206 9.39 11.22 -5.40
C VAL A 206 8.36 10.43 -6.18
N GLU A 207 8.36 10.58 -7.50
CA GLU A 207 7.56 9.72 -8.39
C GLU A 207 8.28 8.39 -8.58
N LYS A 208 7.53 7.31 -8.53
CA LYS A 208 7.96 5.95 -8.85
C LYS A 208 7.01 5.33 -9.85
N ASP A 209 7.57 4.68 -10.85
CA ASP A 209 6.85 3.71 -11.67
C ASP A 209 7.06 2.33 -11.05
N VAL A 210 5.97 1.72 -10.65
CA VAL A 210 5.98 0.38 -10.06
C VAL A 210 5.13 -0.50 -10.95
N VAL A 211 5.79 -1.23 -11.82
CA VAL A 211 5.16 -2.16 -12.79
C VAL A 211 4.12 -1.47 -13.68
N GLY A 212 4.45 -0.28 -14.15
CA GLY A 212 3.60 0.52 -15.03
C GLY A 212 2.50 1.29 -14.31
N HIS A 213 2.55 1.35 -12.98
CA HIS A 213 1.68 2.18 -12.15
C HIS A 213 2.49 3.31 -11.51
N LYS A 214 2.05 4.54 -11.72
CA LYS A 214 2.66 5.71 -11.09
C LYS A 214 2.17 5.88 -9.67
N ILE A 215 3.09 5.93 -8.73
CA ILE A 215 2.82 6.26 -7.32
C ILE A 215 3.73 7.37 -6.86
N TYR A 216 3.36 8.07 -5.81
CA TYR A 216 4.18 9.11 -5.19
C TYR A 216 4.61 8.69 -3.80
N LEU A 217 5.91 8.79 -3.53
CA LEU A 217 6.47 8.59 -2.21
C LEU A 217 6.64 9.96 -1.55
N VAL A 218 5.93 10.18 -0.46
CA VAL A 218 6.14 11.35 0.41
C VAL A 218 7.13 10.93 1.49
N VAL A 219 8.35 11.44 1.39
CA VAL A 219 9.45 11.09 2.29
C VAL A 219 9.52 12.13 3.40
N VAL A 220 9.29 11.69 4.62
CA VAL A 220 9.32 12.52 5.84
C VAL A 220 10.64 12.26 6.56
N PRO A 221 11.46 13.31 6.81
CA PRO A 221 12.76 13.13 7.46
C PRO A 221 12.62 12.60 8.90
N PRO A 222 13.67 11.95 9.42
CA PRO A 222 13.72 11.58 10.82
C PRO A 222 13.62 12.82 11.73
N TRP A 223 13.02 12.64 12.90
CA TRP A 223 12.95 13.70 13.90
C TRP A 223 14.35 14.20 14.29
N ASN A 224 14.54 15.52 14.25
CA ASN A 224 15.84 16.16 14.45
C ASN A 224 16.16 16.50 15.92
N THR A 225 15.34 16.07 16.87
CA THR A 225 15.47 16.31 18.32
C THR A 225 15.40 17.78 18.78
N ARG A 226 15.32 18.75 17.85
CA ARG A 226 15.32 20.19 18.14
C ARG A 226 13.94 20.81 18.07
N GLN A 227 13.03 20.19 17.31
CA GLN A 227 11.70 20.74 17.03
C GLN A 227 10.65 19.65 17.27
N VAL A 228 9.55 20.03 17.91
CA VAL A 228 8.38 19.17 18.06
C VAL A 228 7.32 19.68 17.09
N TYR A 229 6.92 18.83 16.14
CA TYR A 229 5.97 19.18 15.10
C TYR A 229 4.54 19.01 15.62
N GLN A 230 3.70 19.98 15.31
CA GLN A 230 2.30 20.02 15.68
C GLN A 230 1.44 20.09 14.43
N TYR A 231 0.37 19.35 14.40
CA TYR A 231 -0.70 19.42 13.41
C TYR A 231 -1.88 20.17 14.06
N ASP A 232 -2.26 21.32 13.52
CA ASP A 232 -3.30 22.19 14.06
C ASP A 232 -3.13 22.40 15.59
N GLY A 233 -1.91 22.71 16.03
CA GLY A 233 -1.57 22.98 17.42
C GLY A 233 -1.47 21.76 18.33
N ARG A 234 -1.58 20.54 17.81
CA ARG A 234 -1.49 19.29 18.58
C ARG A 234 -0.32 18.43 18.13
N VAL A 235 0.42 17.90 19.07
CA VAL A 235 1.50 16.94 18.79
C VAL A 235 0.90 15.58 18.46
N LEU A 236 1.31 15.02 17.33
CA LEU A 236 0.94 13.67 16.89
C LEU A 236 2.14 12.74 16.95
N LEU A 237 1.89 11.49 17.35
CA LEU A 237 2.85 10.39 17.36
C LEU A 237 2.30 9.21 16.58
N ARG A 238 3.21 8.48 15.93
CA ARG A 238 2.88 7.24 15.24
C ARG A 238 3.38 6.05 16.04
N HIS A 239 2.49 5.13 16.37
CA HIS A 239 2.79 3.84 16.98
C HIS A 239 2.29 2.71 16.07
N GLY A 240 3.20 2.01 15.43
CA GLY A 240 2.87 1.05 14.39
C GLY A 240 2.19 1.75 13.21
N THR A 241 0.97 1.35 12.89
CA THR A 241 0.14 1.93 11.80
C THR A 241 -0.83 3.02 12.28
N ASN A 242 -0.84 3.34 13.58
CA ASN A 242 -1.82 4.26 14.15
C ASN A 242 -1.20 5.59 14.54
N VAL A 243 -1.97 6.67 14.34
CA VAL A 243 -1.61 8.02 14.74
C VAL A 243 -2.44 8.46 15.93
N PHE A 244 -1.78 8.88 16.99
CA PHE A 244 -2.37 9.33 18.24
C PHE A 244 -1.96 10.76 18.59
N PHE A 245 -2.78 11.44 19.36
CA PHE A 245 -2.36 12.65 20.05
C PHE A 245 -1.38 12.29 21.16
N ALA A 246 -0.23 12.96 21.19
CA ALA A 246 0.76 12.76 22.24
C ALA A 246 0.21 13.15 23.61
N LYS A 247 0.51 12.33 24.63
CA LYS A 247 0.22 12.66 26.03
C LYS A 247 1.15 13.76 26.54
N PRO A 248 0.76 14.51 27.60
CA PRO A 248 1.61 15.57 28.15
C PRO A 248 3.04 15.13 28.48
N GLU A 249 3.21 13.91 28.99
CA GLU A 249 4.51 13.33 29.33
C GLU A 249 5.36 13.06 28.09
N GLU A 250 4.74 12.58 27.00
CA GLU A 250 5.40 12.32 25.73
C GLU A 250 5.85 13.62 25.06
N VAL A 251 5.02 14.66 25.14
CA VAL A 251 5.36 16.03 24.68
C VAL A 251 6.56 16.56 25.45
N LYS A 252 6.60 16.40 26.80
CA LYS A 252 7.75 16.79 27.62
C LYS A 252 9.01 16.06 27.23
N GLN A 253 8.92 14.75 26.95
CA GLN A 253 10.07 13.95 26.49
C GLN A 253 10.62 14.47 25.16
N LEU A 254 9.75 14.72 24.18
CA LEU A 254 10.15 15.30 22.91
C LEU A 254 10.83 16.66 23.07
N HIS A 255 10.27 17.57 23.88
CA HIS A 255 10.90 18.86 24.18
C HIS A 255 12.25 18.71 24.90
N ALA A 256 12.44 17.64 25.65
CA ALA A 256 13.73 17.30 26.27
C ALA A 256 14.71 16.61 25.31
N GLY A 257 14.38 16.50 24.01
CA GLY A 257 15.21 15.85 23.00
C GLY A 257 15.24 14.33 23.09
N LYS A 258 14.28 13.71 23.78
CA LYS A 258 14.14 12.28 23.94
C LYS A 258 13.07 11.75 23.00
N ALA A 259 13.44 10.79 22.12
CA ALA A 259 12.47 10.15 21.25
C ALA A 259 11.50 9.31 22.10
N VAL A 260 10.21 9.39 21.71
CA VAL A 260 9.13 8.59 22.34
C VAL A 260 8.90 7.32 21.52
N VAL A 261 9.10 7.42 20.19
CA VAL A 261 8.87 6.33 19.23
C VAL A 261 10.05 6.21 18.28
#